data_6056ba526c0a69b03b6dd69fbf0a93bb
#
_entry.id   6056ba526c0a69b03b6dd69fbf0a93bb
#
_cell.length_a   1.000
_cell.length_b   1.000
_cell.length_c   1.000
_cell.angle_alpha   90.00
_cell.angle_beta   90.00
_cell.angle_gamma   90.00
#
_symmetry.space_group_name_H-M   'P 1'
#
loop_
_entity.id
_entity.type
_entity.pdbx_description
1 polymer ?
#
loop_
_entity_poly.entity_id
_entity_poly.type
_entity_poly.pdbx_seq_one_letter_code
_entity_poly.pdbx_strand_id
1 'polypeptide(L)'
;MSNGNTKDQILKIARDLLATDGLSAVSFDAIAARLGRTKQAVLYWYPSKHDLLSAMFLPSLEAEATAATRSVAGATSRDQAIEAFVRSVAAFHLQDLDRFRMMYLLPQTIKPSAGEPYSVGLLAKVHPVTDRMYAALAENLTGDPKGAREQALAIHAAVLGLVLMCGLAESVKDPLKHSVSDLVEALITSFTTA
;
A
#
# COMPACT_ATOMS: atom_id res chain seq x y z
N MET A 1 22.60 -13.39 -21.15
CA MET A 1 22.27 -12.52 -20.00
C MET A 1 20.77 -12.50 -19.86
N SER A 2 20.25 -12.98 -18.73
CA SER A 2 18.81 -13.27 -18.55
C SER A 2 17.98 -11.97 -18.55
N ASN A 3 16.95 -11.90 -19.38
CA ASN A 3 16.03 -10.75 -19.50
C ASN A 3 15.34 -10.38 -18.16
N GLY A 4 15.11 -11.34 -17.26
CA GLY A 4 14.54 -11.09 -15.92
C GLY A 4 15.42 -10.18 -15.04
N ASN A 5 16.72 -10.28 -15.15
CA ASN A 5 17.67 -9.48 -14.35
C ASN A 5 17.58 -7.97 -14.61
N THR A 6 17.35 -7.52 -15.85
CA THR A 6 17.29 -6.07 -16.17
C THR A 6 16.01 -5.43 -15.59
N LYS A 7 14.86 -6.10 -15.68
CA LYS A 7 13.60 -5.61 -15.11
C LYS A 7 13.69 -5.43 -13.60
N ASP A 8 14.28 -6.41 -12.91
CA ASP A 8 14.46 -6.38 -11.45
C ASP A 8 15.47 -5.32 -11.03
N GLN A 9 16.55 -5.13 -11.83
CA GLN A 9 17.53 -4.07 -11.60
C GLN A 9 16.90 -2.68 -11.72
N ILE A 10 16.04 -2.44 -12.70
CA ILE A 10 15.30 -1.18 -12.85
C ILE A 10 14.45 -0.92 -11.60
N LEU A 11 13.69 -1.90 -11.12
CA LEU A 11 12.87 -1.76 -9.91
C LEU A 11 13.71 -1.52 -8.66
N LYS A 12 14.82 -2.22 -8.53
CA LYS A 12 15.75 -2.01 -7.40
C LYS A 12 16.28 -0.58 -7.41
N ILE A 13 16.79 -0.10 -8.55
CA ILE A 13 17.31 1.26 -8.69
C ILE A 13 16.22 2.29 -8.40
N ALA A 14 14.99 2.07 -8.88
CA ALA A 14 13.86 2.97 -8.64
C ALA A 14 13.50 3.05 -7.14
N ARG A 15 13.52 1.92 -6.42
CA ARG A 15 13.31 1.88 -4.96
C ARG A 15 14.45 2.55 -4.20
N ASP A 16 15.70 2.31 -4.59
CA ASP A 16 16.87 2.94 -3.99
C ASP A 16 16.81 4.48 -4.16
N LEU A 17 16.45 4.97 -5.36
CA LEU A 17 16.24 6.41 -5.62
C LEU A 17 15.12 7.00 -4.75
N LEU A 18 14.01 6.27 -4.63
CA LEU A 18 12.88 6.70 -3.81
C LEU A 18 13.28 6.84 -2.33
N ALA A 19 14.01 5.85 -1.81
CA ALA A 19 14.41 5.79 -0.41
C ALA A 19 15.48 6.84 -0.06
N THR A 20 16.42 7.11 -0.96
CA THR A 20 17.55 8.03 -0.68
C THR A 20 17.27 9.48 -1.05
N ASP A 21 16.62 9.71 -2.18
CA ASP A 21 16.53 11.03 -2.82
C ASP A 21 15.05 11.48 -2.99
N GLY A 22 14.11 10.65 -2.57
CA GLY A 22 12.67 10.94 -2.63
C GLY A 22 12.06 10.76 -4.03
N LEU A 23 10.77 11.07 -4.12
CA LEU A 23 9.96 10.81 -5.33
C LEU A 23 10.44 11.57 -6.57
N SER A 24 10.89 12.80 -6.40
CA SER A 24 11.35 13.64 -7.52
C SER A 24 12.55 13.06 -8.24
N ALA A 25 13.37 12.28 -7.54
CA ALA A 25 14.54 11.60 -8.10
C ALA A 25 14.16 10.36 -8.94
N VAL A 26 12.98 9.79 -8.75
CA VAL A 26 12.53 8.61 -9.52
C VAL A 26 12.13 9.06 -10.93
N SER A 27 13.08 9.03 -11.85
CA SER A 27 12.87 9.33 -13.27
C SER A 27 13.53 8.28 -14.16
N PHE A 28 13.02 8.12 -15.38
CA PHE A 28 13.62 7.19 -16.34
C PHE A 28 15.06 7.55 -16.68
N ASP A 29 15.40 8.84 -16.70
CA ASP A 29 16.76 9.29 -16.98
C ASP A 29 17.71 8.97 -15.83
N ALA A 30 17.30 9.18 -14.57
CA ALA A 30 18.09 8.82 -13.40
C ALA A 30 18.29 7.30 -13.28
N ILE A 31 17.24 6.52 -13.56
CA ILE A 31 17.33 5.06 -13.56
C ILE A 31 18.27 4.57 -14.67
N ALA A 32 18.13 5.11 -15.87
CA ALA A 32 18.99 4.76 -17.00
C ALA A 32 20.47 5.06 -16.72
N ALA A 33 20.75 6.23 -16.13
CA ALA A 33 22.10 6.62 -15.73
C ALA A 33 22.72 5.65 -14.72
N ARG A 34 21.97 5.28 -13.65
CA ARG A 34 22.44 4.30 -12.65
C ARG A 34 22.56 2.88 -13.20
N LEU A 35 21.73 2.52 -14.19
CA LEU A 35 21.75 1.21 -14.84
C LEU A 35 22.90 1.10 -15.88
N GLY A 36 23.50 2.22 -16.27
CA GLY A 36 24.47 2.25 -17.37
C GLY A 36 23.84 1.93 -18.73
N ARG A 37 22.59 2.34 -18.93
CA ARG A 37 21.78 2.09 -20.16
C ARG A 37 21.12 3.38 -20.65
N THR A 38 20.50 3.29 -21.83
CA THR A 38 19.71 4.40 -22.37
C THR A 38 18.32 4.46 -21.74
N LYS A 39 17.69 5.65 -21.76
CA LYS A 39 16.28 5.83 -21.37
C LYS A 39 15.34 4.89 -22.14
N GLN A 40 15.61 4.69 -23.43
CA GLN A 40 14.82 3.76 -24.27
C GLN A 40 14.86 2.31 -23.75
N ALA A 41 16.00 1.88 -23.20
CA ALA A 41 16.11 0.56 -22.60
C ALA A 41 15.24 0.42 -21.34
N VAL A 42 15.04 1.49 -20.57
CA VAL A 42 14.14 1.50 -19.40
C VAL A 42 12.67 1.52 -19.87
N LEU A 43 12.33 2.39 -20.85
CA LEU A 43 10.99 2.50 -21.43
C LEU A 43 10.53 1.20 -22.11
N TYR A 44 11.44 0.39 -22.62
CA TYR A 44 11.12 -0.94 -23.16
C TYR A 44 10.48 -1.85 -22.10
N TRP A 45 10.95 -1.77 -20.84
CA TRP A 45 10.42 -2.57 -19.73
C TRP A 45 9.23 -1.93 -19.02
N TYR A 46 9.24 -0.61 -18.92
CA TYR A 46 8.22 0.19 -18.26
C TYR A 46 7.84 1.37 -19.16
N PRO A 47 6.86 1.17 -20.07
CA PRO A 47 6.49 2.17 -21.07
C PRO A 47 6.03 3.52 -20.49
N SER A 48 5.48 3.50 -19.28
CA SER A 48 5.04 4.69 -18.57
C SER A 48 5.55 4.75 -17.13
N LYS A 49 5.55 5.94 -16.54
CA LYS A 49 5.86 6.11 -15.10
C LYS A 49 4.85 5.35 -14.23
N HIS A 50 3.59 5.25 -14.66
CA HIS A 50 2.57 4.47 -13.98
C HIS A 50 2.91 2.97 -13.96
N ASP A 51 3.40 2.41 -15.06
CA ASP A 51 3.81 1.00 -15.10
C ASP A 51 4.97 0.72 -14.15
N LEU A 52 5.95 1.60 -14.12
CA LEU A 52 7.08 1.49 -13.19
C LEU A 52 6.60 1.53 -11.73
N LEU A 53 5.81 2.54 -11.38
CA LEU A 53 5.34 2.72 -10.00
C LEU A 53 4.39 1.60 -9.59
N SER A 54 3.52 1.15 -10.49
CA SER A 54 2.67 -0.02 -10.26
C SER A 54 3.49 -1.25 -9.91
N ALA A 55 4.54 -1.51 -10.67
CA ALA A 55 5.44 -2.63 -10.42
C ALA A 55 6.23 -2.48 -9.09
N MET A 56 6.41 -1.26 -8.60
CA MET A 56 7.04 -1.01 -7.30
C MET A 56 6.11 -1.35 -6.13
N PHE A 57 4.84 -0.93 -6.18
CA PHE A 57 3.94 -1.06 -5.02
C PHE A 57 3.07 -2.33 -5.04
N LEU A 58 2.71 -2.90 -6.20
CA LEU A 58 1.85 -4.08 -6.28
C LEU A 58 2.31 -5.27 -5.42
N PRO A 59 3.60 -5.63 -5.37
CA PRO A 59 4.04 -6.71 -4.48
C PRO A 59 3.76 -6.43 -3.00
N SER A 60 3.86 -5.18 -2.57
CA SER A 60 3.56 -4.78 -1.21
C SER A 60 2.06 -4.79 -0.92
N LEU A 61 1.23 -4.39 -1.88
CA LEU A 61 -0.23 -4.49 -1.78
C LEU A 61 -0.69 -5.96 -1.70
N GLU A 62 -0.10 -6.84 -2.48
CA GLU A 62 -0.34 -8.29 -2.38
C GLU A 62 0.07 -8.87 -1.02
N ALA A 63 1.20 -8.43 -0.48
CA ALA A 63 1.68 -8.86 0.83
C ALA A 63 0.76 -8.37 1.95
N GLU A 64 0.31 -7.12 1.90
CA GLU A 64 -0.69 -6.56 2.83
C GLU A 64 -1.99 -7.33 2.79
N ALA A 65 -2.56 -7.50 1.60
CA ALA A 65 -3.81 -8.24 1.42
C ALA A 65 -3.70 -9.69 1.92
N THR A 66 -2.56 -10.33 1.69
CA THR A 66 -2.28 -11.69 2.17
C THR A 66 -2.20 -11.72 3.69
N ALA A 67 -1.51 -10.79 4.33
CA ALA A 67 -1.40 -10.70 5.78
C ALA A 67 -2.78 -10.46 6.41
N ALA A 68 -3.55 -9.50 5.89
CA ALA A 68 -4.89 -9.18 6.35
C ALA A 68 -5.86 -10.37 6.20
N THR A 69 -5.89 -11.02 5.03
CA THR A 69 -6.73 -12.19 4.78
C THR A 69 -6.40 -13.34 5.74
N ARG A 70 -5.10 -13.60 5.95
CA ARG A 70 -4.68 -14.67 6.90
C ARG A 70 -5.07 -14.35 8.33
N SER A 71 -5.01 -13.09 8.74
CA SER A 71 -5.31 -12.71 10.13
C SER A 71 -6.76 -12.98 10.50
N VAL A 72 -7.70 -12.83 9.57
CA VAL A 72 -9.14 -13.05 9.83
C VAL A 72 -9.60 -14.49 9.62
N ALA A 73 -8.80 -15.33 8.99
CA ALA A 73 -9.21 -16.71 8.62
C ALA A 73 -9.56 -17.62 9.81
N GLY A 74 -9.08 -17.29 11.02
CA GLY A 74 -9.38 -18.05 12.24
C GLY A 74 -10.35 -17.35 13.19
N ALA A 75 -10.92 -16.21 12.79
CA ALA A 75 -11.83 -15.46 13.64
C ALA A 75 -13.15 -16.23 13.84
N THR A 76 -13.62 -16.26 15.09
CA THR A 76 -14.88 -16.94 15.47
C THR A 76 -15.99 -15.94 15.80
N SER A 77 -15.68 -14.64 15.78
CA SER A 77 -16.65 -13.57 15.97
C SER A 77 -16.28 -12.34 15.15
N ARG A 78 -17.27 -11.45 14.94
CA ARG A 78 -17.09 -10.14 14.29
C ARG A 78 -15.94 -9.36 14.94
N ASP A 79 -15.95 -9.26 16.24
CA ASP A 79 -14.97 -8.42 16.98
C ASP A 79 -13.56 -8.98 16.88
N GLN A 80 -13.41 -10.31 16.93
CA GLN A 80 -12.11 -10.95 16.69
C GLN A 80 -11.61 -10.72 15.27
N ALA A 81 -12.49 -10.75 14.27
CA ALA A 81 -12.09 -10.46 12.88
C ALA A 81 -11.63 -9.02 12.72
N ILE A 82 -12.36 -8.05 13.30
CA ILE A 82 -11.99 -6.64 13.28
C ILE A 82 -10.65 -6.42 13.98
N GLU A 83 -10.49 -6.94 15.20
CA GLU A 83 -9.23 -6.83 15.94
C GLU A 83 -8.06 -7.41 15.16
N ALA A 84 -8.19 -8.63 14.65
CA ALA A 84 -7.14 -9.30 13.88
C ALA A 84 -6.76 -8.52 12.62
N PHE A 85 -7.75 -8.01 11.89
CA PHE A 85 -7.54 -7.21 10.70
C PHE A 85 -6.80 -5.90 11.03
N VAL A 86 -7.29 -5.12 11.99
CA VAL A 86 -6.72 -3.84 12.41
C VAL A 86 -5.27 -4.02 12.85
N ARG A 87 -4.99 -5.00 13.73
CA ARG A 87 -3.63 -5.30 14.20
C ARG A 87 -2.71 -5.71 13.06
N SER A 88 -3.19 -6.56 12.15
CA SER A 88 -2.38 -7.06 11.03
C SER A 88 -1.99 -5.93 10.07
N VAL A 89 -2.95 -5.10 9.66
CA VAL A 89 -2.70 -3.99 8.73
C VAL A 89 -1.85 -2.90 9.40
N ALA A 90 -2.15 -2.53 10.65
CA ALA A 90 -1.36 -1.56 11.38
C ALA A 90 0.09 -2.03 11.55
N ALA A 91 0.31 -3.27 12.00
CA ALA A 91 1.66 -3.83 12.15
C ALA A 91 2.41 -3.89 10.83
N PHE A 92 1.73 -4.28 9.73
CA PHE A 92 2.34 -4.34 8.40
C PHE A 92 2.93 -3.00 7.98
N HIS A 93 2.22 -1.90 8.20
CA HIS A 93 2.68 -0.57 7.78
C HIS A 93 3.60 0.12 8.80
N LEU A 94 3.33 -0.05 10.10
CA LEU A 94 4.15 0.57 11.15
C LEU A 94 5.57 0.01 11.23
N GLN A 95 5.79 -1.23 10.76
CA GLN A 95 7.13 -1.81 10.64
C GLN A 95 7.98 -1.16 9.54
N ASP A 96 7.34 -0.51 8.55
CA ASP A 96 8.02 0.08 7.39
C ASP A 96 7.17 1.23 6.83
N LEU A 97 7.34 2.42 7.39
CA LEU A 97 6.62 3.62 6.97
C LEU A 97 7.01 4.08 5.56
N ASP A 98 8.21 3.75 5.08
CA ASP A 98 8.59 4.07 3.70
C ASP A 98 7.81 3.21 2.69
N ARG A 99 7.55 1.96 3.03
CA ARG A 99 6.63 1.10 2.27
C ARG A 99 5.22 1.70 2.25
N PHE A 100 4.70 2.17 3.39
CA PHE A 100 3.41 2.85 3.45
C PHE A 100 3.37 4.08 2.54
N ARG A 101 4.39 4.95 2.63
CA ARG A 101 4.52 6.14 1.77
C ARG A 101 4.52 5.76 0.28
N MET A 102 5.27 4.74 -0.08
CA MET A 102 5.33 4.22 -1.45
C MET A 102 3.97 3.70 -1.94
N MET A 103 3.22 2.99 -1.10
CA MET A 103 1.97 2.36 -1.50
C MET A 103 0.81 3.36 -1.61
N TYR A 104 0.69 4.26 -0.66
CA TYR A 104 -0.51 5.09 -0.50
C TYR A 104 -0.29 6.58 -0.79
N LEU A 105 0.89 7.13 -0.57
CA LEU A 105 1.13 8.55 -0.81
C LEU A 105 1.74 8.82 -2.18
N LEU A 106 2.67 7.96 -2.61
CA LEU A 106 3.35 8.13 -3.89
C LEU A 106 2.38 8.13 -5.09
N PRO A 107 1.38 7.24 -5.22
CA PRO A 107 0.44 7.28 -6.33
C PRO A 107 -0.36 8.57 -6.43
N GLN A 108 -0.63 9.24 -5.31
CA GLN A 108 -1.40 10.50 -5.27
C GLN A 108 -0.63 11.70 -5.84
N THR A 109 0.70 11.61 -5.93
CA THR A 109 1.55 12.70 -6.42
C THR A 109 1.72 12.69 -7.94
N ILE A 110 1.24 11.63 -8.61
CA ILE A 110 1.37 11.48 -10.06
C ILE A 110 0.17 12.15 -10.71
N LYS A 111 0.44 13.25 -11.41
CA LYS A 111 -0.59 13.87 -12.25
C LYS A 111 -0.83 12.99 -13.47
N PRO A 112 -2.08 12.64 -13.79
CA PRO A 112 -2.39 12.00 -15.08
C PRO A 112 -1.91 12.90 -16.22
N SER A 113 -1.25 12.31 -17.21
CA SER A 113 -0.98 13.04 -18.46
C SER A 113 -2.30 13.42 -19.11
N ALA A 114 -2.41 14.64 -19.64
CA ALA A 114 -3.63 15.09 -20.29
C ALA A 114 -4.03 14.11 -21.41
N GLY A 115 -5.19 13.47 -21.27
CA GLY A 115 -5.74 12.54 -22.26
C GLY A 115 -5.49 11.05 -22.01
N GLU A 116 -4.69 10.67 -21.00
CA GLU A 116 -4.64 9.26 -20.58
C GLU A 116 -5.67 9.01 -19.46
N PRO A 117 -6.65 8.12 -19.67
CA PRO A 117 -7.45 7.63 -18.56
C PRO A 117 -6.49 6.93 -17.57
N TYR A 118 -6.75 7.06 -16.26
CA TYR A 118 -6.10 6.22 -15.25
C TYR A 118 -5.98 4.82 -15.82
N SER A 119 -4.75 4.30 -15.89
CA SER A 119 -4.52 3.13 -16.71
C SER A 119 -5.48 2.01 -16.30
N VAL A 120 -6.41 1.67 -17.15
CA VAL A 120 -7.33 0.52 -17.00
C VAL A 120 -6.53 -0.70 -16.55
N GLY A 121 -5.29 -0.82 -17.02
CA GLY A 121 -4.37 -1.87 -16.65
C GLY A 121 -3.90 -1.84 -15.19
N LEU A 122 -3.79 -0.67 -14.54
CA LEU A 122 -3.46 -0.61 -13.11
C LEU A 122 -4.65 -1.03 -12.26
N LEU A 123 -5.83 -0.47 -12.52
CA LEU A 123 -7.05 -0.82 -11.79
C LEU A 123 -7.37 -2.31 -11.91
N ALA A 124 -7.19 -2.91 -13.09
CA ALA A 124 -7.35 -4.34 -13.31
C ALA A 124 -6.40 -5.21 -12.47
N LYS A 125 -5.27 -4.68 -12.01
CA LYS A 125 -4.33 -5.37 -11.11
C LYS A 125 -4.63 -5.10 -9.63
N VAL A 126 -5.02 -3.89 -9.29
CA VAL A 126 -5.28 -3.46 -7.91
C VAL A 126 -6.61 -4.02 -7.38
N HIS A 127 -7.68 -3.92 -8.17
CA HIS A 127 -9.03 -4.30 -7.72
C HIS A 127 -9.12 -5.75 -7.23
N PRO A 128 -8.60 -6.78 -7.94
CA PRO A 128 -8.69 -8.15 -7.44
C PRO A 128 -8.00 -8.36 -6.09
N VAL A 129 -6.91 -7.62 -5.82
CA VAL A 129 -6.15 -7.71 -4.58
C VAL A 129 -6.95 -7.09 -3.42
N THR A 130 -7.43 -5.87 -3.61
CA THR A 130 -8.23 -5.17 -2.59
C THR A 130 -9.59 -5.85 -2.39
N ASP A 131 -10.20 -6.38 -3.46
CA ASP A 131 -11.45 -7.13 -3.39
C ASP A 131 -11.33 -8.35 -2.49
N ARG A 132 -10.25 -9.14 -2.66
CA ARG A 132 -9.97 -10.30 -1.81
C ARG A 132 -9.81 -9.90 -0.34
N MET A 133 -9.07 -8.84 -0.07
CA MET A 133 -8.83 -8.36 1.29
C MET A 133 -10.14 -7.92 1.97
N TYR A 134 -10.95 -7.13 1.29
CA TYR A 134 -12.22 -6.64 1.85
C TYR A 134 -13.26 -7.74 1.95
N ALA A 135 -13.32 -8.68 1.00
CA ALA A 135 -14.21 -9.83 1.08
C ALA A 135 -13.91 -10.68 2.31
N ALA A 136 -12.63 -10.97 2.58
CA ALA A 136 -12.22 -11.77 3.72
C ALA A 136 -12.64 -11.17 5.07
N LEU A 137 -12.58 -9.84 5.24
CA LEU A 137 -13.11 -9.19 6.43
C LEU A 137 -14.63 -9.17 6.43
N ALA A 138 -15.26 -8.80 5.29
CA ALA A 138 -16.71 -8.67 5.16
C ALA A 138 -17.47 -9.97 5.48
N GLU A 139 -16.90 -11.15 5.18
CA GLU A 139 -17.47 -12.46 5.54
C GLU A 139 -17.68 -12.64 7.05
N ASN A 140 -16.97 -11.89 7.87
CA ASN A 140 -17.07 -11.92 9.34
C ASN A 140 -17.92 -10.75 9.89
N LEU A 141 -18.35 -9.81 9.05
CA LEU A 141 -19.15 -8.67 9.46
C LEU A 141 -20.66 -8.97 9.33
N THR A 142 -21.46 -8.33 10.17
CA THR A 142 -22.91 -8.46 10.15
C THR A 142 -23.53 -7.46 9.16
N GLY A 143 -24.68 -7.85 8.57
CA GLY A 143 -25.44 -6.98 7.66
C GLY A 143 -25.57 -7.58 6.25
N ASP A 144 -26.03 -6.76 5.32
CA ASP A 144 -26.05 -7.17 3.90
C ASP A 144 -24.64 -7.13 3.31
N PRO A 145 -24.37 -7.89 2.23
CA PRO A 145 -23.02 -8.01 1.66
C PRO A 145 -22.41 -6.67 1.25
N LYS A 146 -23.22 -5.71 0.79
CA LYS A 146 -22.74 -4.38 0.39
C LYS A 146 -22.33 -3.57 1.61
N GLY A 147 -23.15 -3.53 2.64
CA GLY A 147 -22.85 -2.81 3.89
C GLY A 147 -21.63 -3.40 4.61
N ALA A 148 -21.51 -4.73 4.63
CA ALA A 148 -20.34 -5.40 5.21
C ALA A 148 -19.04 -5.02 4.46
N ARG A 149 -19.08 -4.93 3.13
CA ARG A 149 -17.94 -4.50 2.32
C ARG A 149 -17.59 -3.02 2.54
N GLU A 150 -18.58 -2.15 2.61
CA GLU A 150 -18.40 -0.72 2.92
C GLU A 150 -17.77 -0.55 4.30
N GLN A 151 -18.20 -1.33 5.29
CA GLN A 151 -17.63 -1.35 6.63
C GLN A 151 -16.18 -1.84 6.62
N ALA A 152 -15.86 -2.90 5.87
CA ALA A 152 -14.48 -3.39 5.74
C ALA A 152 -13.55 -2.32 5.15
N LEU A 153 -14.01 -1.59 4.13
CA LEU A 153 -13.27 -0.46 3.55
C LEU A 153 -13.10 0.67 4.57
N ALA A 154 -14.14 1.01 5.34
CA ALA A 154 -14.06 2.07 6.35
C ALA A 154 -13.07 1.73 7.47
N ILE A 155 -13.05 0.47 7.93
CA ILE A 155 -12.08 -0.02 8.93
C ILE A 155 -10.66 0.11 8.36
N HIS A 156 -10.43 -0.35 7.13
CA HIS A 156 -9.12 -0.23 6.49
C HIS A 156 -8.68 1.23 6.36
N ALA A 157 -9.55 2.12 5.89
CA ALA A 157 -9.28 3.54 5.77
C ALA A 157 -8.92 4.19 7.12
N ALA A 158 -9.57 3.79 8.20
CA ALA A 158 -9.25 4.26 9.55
C ALA A 158 -7.85 3.81 10.00
N VAL A 159 -7.46 2.55 9.73
CA VAL A 159 -6.10 2.07 9.99
C VAL A 159 -5.06 2.85 9.20
N LEU A 160 -5.30 3.07 7.90
CA LEU A 160 -4.38 3.87 7.07
C LEU A 160 -4.27 5.32 7.56
N GLY A 161 -5.37 5.91 8.04
CA GLY A 161 -5.38 7.23 8.67
C GLY A 161 -4.49 7.28 9.93
N LEU A 162 -4.59 6.26 10.80
CA LEU A 162 -3.72 6.12 11.97
C LEU A 162 -2.24 6.04 11.55
N VAL A 163 -1.91 5.18 10.61
CA VAL A 163 -0.52 5.02 10.10
C VAL A 163 -0.01 6.32 9.49
N LEU A 164 -0.86 7.05 8.75
CA LEU A 164 -0.52 8.36 8.20
C LEU A 164 -0.15 9.36 9.29
N MET A 165 -0.92 9.42 10.38
CA MET A 165 -0.64 10.30 11.52
C MET A 165 0.67 9.92 12.22
N CYS A 166 0.94 8.62 12.39
CA CYS A 166 2.22 8.14 12.93
C CYS A 166 3.39 8.53 12.02
N GLY A 167 3.25 8.36 10.72
CA GLY A 167 4.28 8.73 9.74
C GLY A 167 4.52 10.25 9.67
N LEU A 168 3.48 11.05 9.88
CA LEU A 168 3.62 12.51 9.98
C LEU A 168 4.38 12.90 11.26
N ALA A 169 4.00 12.33 12.40
CA ALA A 169 4.68 12.57 13.67
C ALA A 169 6.18 12.22 13.59
N GLU A 170 6.51 11.07 12.99
CA GLU A 170 7.91 10.68 12.74
C GLU A 170 8.65 11.73 11.91
N SER A 171 8.02 12.19 10.82
CA SER A 171 8.65 13.14 9.88
C SER A 171 8.96 14.50 10.52
N VAL A 172 8.12 14.96 11.45
CA VAL A 172 8.32 16.25 12.18
C VAL A 172 8.96 16.06 13.54
N LYS A 173 9.36 14.83 13.91
CA LYS A 173 9.92 14.45 15.21
C LYS A 173 9.03 14.86 16.39
N ASP A 174 7.71 14.75 16.19
CA ASP A 174 6.73 15.00 17.24
C ASP A 174 6.61 13.76 18.15
N PRO A 175 6.94 13.86 19.46
CA PRO A 175 6.63 12.78 20.38
C PRO A 175 5.11 12.74 20.59
N LEU A 176 4.44 11.80 19.97
CA LEU A 176 3.01 11.58 20.20
C LEU A 176 2.74 11.45 21.70
N LYS A 177 1.68 12.11 22.20
CA LYS A 177 1.27 12.03 23.61
C LYS A 177 0.77 10.64 24.02
N HIS A 178 0.40 9.82 23.05
CA HIS A 178 -0.11 8.47 23.23
C HIS A 178 0.81 7.49 22.51
N SER A 179 0.98 6.31 23.06
CA SER A 179 1.72 5.26 22.35
C SER A 179 0.96 4.80 21.12
N VAL A 180 1.68 4.38 20.08
CA VAL A 180 1.06 3.82 18.88
C VAL A 180 0.19 2.61 19.22
N SER A 181 0.58 1.81 20.22
CA SER A 181 -0.21 0.68 20.72
C SER A 181 -1.55 1.14 21.29
N ASP A 182 -1.57 2.19 22.11
CA ASP A 182 -2.80 2.71 22.70
C ASP A 182 -3.75 3.25 21.62
N LEU A 183 -3.20 3.87 20.58
CA LEU A 183 -3.99 4.35 19.45
C LEU A 183 -4.60 3.20 18.62
N VAL A 184 -3.87 2.10 18.44
CA VAL A 184 -4.39 0.89 17.79
C VAL A 184 -5.51 0.27 18.62
N GLU A 185 -5.34 0.16 19.95
CA GLU A 185 -6.39 -0.35 20.86
C GLU A 185 -7.64 0.53 20.84
N ALA A 186 -7.47 1.85 20.88
CA ALA A 186 -8.58 2.78 20.78
C ALA A 186 -9.35 2.63 19.47
N LEU A 187 -8.62 2.44 18.37
CA LEU A 187 -9.23 2.19 17.06
C LEU A 187 -10.03 0.88 17.03
N ILE A 188 -9.48 -0.22 17.57
CA ILE A 188 -10.18 -1.49 17.69
C ILE A 188 -11.46 -1.31 18.52
N THR A 189 -11.35 -0.69 19.68
CA THR A 189 -12.49 -0.44 20.56
C THR A 189 -13.60 0.33 19.85
N SER A 190 -13.26 1.33 19.03
CA SER A 190 -14.27 2.14 18.30
C SER A 190 -15.10 1.35 17.30
N PHE A 191 -14.61 0.19 16.83
CA PHE A 191 -15.33 -0.67 15.89
C PHE A 191 -15.95 -1.92 16.52
N THR A 192 -15.59 -2.26 17.78
CA THR A 192 -16.06 -3.49 18.45
C THR A 192 -17.11 -3.21 19.53
N THR A 193 -17.21 -1.99 20.04
CA THR A 193 -18.19 -1.59 21.08
C THR A 193 -19.52 -1.06 20.55
N ALA A 194 -19.80 -1.22 19.25
CA ALA A 194 -21.04 -0.75 18.62
C ALA A 194 -22.09 -1.87 18.48
#